data_e9115dad5957bef7c2317acccb3b33ea
#
_entry.id   e9115dad5957bef7c2317acccb3b33ea
#
_cell.length_a   1.000
_cell.length_b   1.000
_cell.length_c   1.000
_cell.angle_alpha   90.00
_cell.angle_beta   90.00
_cell.angle_gamma   90.00
#
_symmetry.space_group_name_H-M   'P 1'
#
loop_
_entity.id
_entity.type
_entity.pdbx_description
1 polymer ?
#
loop_
_entity_poly.entity_id
_entity_poly.type
_entity_poly.pdbx_seq_one_letter_code
_entity_poly.pdbx_strand_id
1 'polypeptide(L)'
;FGRNTSVKYPEKYLRPDQKQVSNFISLAEEMGINLIDTAPAYGESEKKIGKAISKTRNKWIISTKAGEKYENERSSFDFSKTGVWNSVHRSLKNLNTETIDILLIHSNGNDLDIINQSDAVETLIEIKKRGLAKNIGMSTYSPEGTLAASVFSDVIMATLNLEDSSNLEAIKKAHKKGCGILLKKVFSSGKCHIKESLEFVFKHEEIHSAVIGTINKTHLRE
;
A
#
# COMPACT_ATOMS: atom_id res chain seq x y z
N PHE A 1 5.37 0.17 -10.79
CA PHE A 1 5.23 -0.08 -12.24
C PHE A 1 4.82 1.16 -13.06
N GLY A 2 4.30 2.21 -12.44
CA GLY A 2 3.70 3.32 -13.17
C GLY A 2 4.40 4.67 -13.04
N ARG A 3 5.33 4.85 -12.10
CA ARG A 3 5.98 6.14 -11.78
C ARG A 3 7.49 5.95 -11.64
N ASN A 4 8.29 6.83 -12.22
CA ASN A 4 9.75 6.86 -12.09
C ASN A 4 10.29 8.27 -11.82
N THR A 5 9.42 9.24 -11.62
CA THR A 5 9.74 10.62 -11.20
C THR A 5 9.22 10.86 -9.80
N SER A 6 9.88 11.71 -9.03
CA SER A 6 9.56 12.00 -7.62
C SER A 6 9.47 10.74 -6.76
N VAL A 7 10.33 9.76 -6.98
CA VAL A 7 10.47 8.52 -6.22
C VAL A 7 11.74 8.56 -5.36
N LYS A 8 11.71 7.89 -4.20
CA LYS A 8 12.82 7.90 -3.23
C LYS A 8 13.82 6.74 -3.43
N TYR A 9 13.97 6.25 -4.67
CA TYR A 9 14.95 5.21 -4.98
C TYR A 9 16.31 5.83 -5.33
N PRO A 10 17.42 5.19 -4.93
CA PRO A 10 18.76 5.73 -5.16
C PRO A 10 19.14 5.77 -6.65
N GLU A 11 18.60 4.86 -7.45
CA GLU A 11 18.90 4.76 -8.88
C GLU A 11 17.71 5.11 -9.76
N LYS A 12 17.98 5.76 -10.90
CA LYS A 12 16.97 5.97 -11.93
C LYS A 12 16.66 4.65 -12.64
N TYR A 13 15.40 4.37 -12.86
CA TYR A 13 14.94 3.18 -13.60
C TYR A 13 13.96 3.55 -14.70
N LEU A 14 13.89 2.73 -15.72
CA LEU A 14 12.87 2.83 -16.76
C LEU A 14 11.57 2.19 -16.27
N ARG A 15 10.45 2.82 -16.55
CA ARG A 15 9.13 2.25 -16.26
C ARG A 15 8.95 0.98 -17.08
N PRO A 16 8.63 -0.17 -16.45
CA PRO A 16 8.40 -1.40 -17.18
C PRO A 16 7.17 -1.26 -18.10
N ASP A 17 7.25 -1.85 -19.27
CA ASP A 17 6.11 -1.99 -20.18
C ASP A 17 5.09 -3.02 -19.66
N GLN A 18 3.97 -3.19 -20.36
CA GLN A 18 2.90 -4.12 -19.96
C GLN A 18 3.38 -5.58 -19.90
N LYS A 19 4.21 -5.99 -20.86
CA LYS A 19 4.73 -7.37 -20.94
C LYS A 19 5.69 -7.65 -19.80
N GLN A 20 6.55 -6.69 -19.47
CA GLN A 20 7.47 -6.79 -18.35
C GLN A 20 6.73 -6.88 -17.01
N VAL A 21 5.67 -6.07 -16.81
CA VAL A 21 4.82 -6.14 -15.61
C VAL A 21 4.12 -7.50 -15.52
N SER A 22 3.52 -7.99 -16.61
CA SER A 22 2.86 -9.29 -16.62
C SER A 22 3.82 -10.43 -16.27
N ASN A 23 5.02 -10.44 -16.87
CA ASN A 23 6.04 -11.44 -16.59
C ASN A 23 6.55 -11.37 -15.14
N PHE A 24 6.63 -10.16 -14.56
CA PHE A 24 7.04 -9.98 -13.18
C PHE A 24 5.99 -10.50 -12.19
N ILE A 25 4.72 -10.21 -12.45
CA ILE A 25 3.58 -10.70 -11.65
C ILE A 25 3.47 -12.22 -11.73
N SER A 26 3.64 -12.81 -12.93
CA SER A 26 3.65 -14.28 -13.07
C SER A 26 4.79 -14.92 -12.27
N LEU A 27 5.98 -14.35 -12.29
CA LEU A 27 7.09 -14.83 -11.47
C LEU A 27 6.78 -14.72 -9.97
N ALA A 28 6.18 -13.60 -9.52
CA ALA A 28 5.78 -13.44 -8.13
C ALA A 28 4.75 -14.49 -7.70
N GLU A 29 3.76 -14.79 -8.56
CA GLU A 29 2.77 -15.86 -8.35
C GLU A 29 3.44 -17.24 -8.22
N GLU A 30 4.39 -17.57 -9.11
CA GLU A 30 5.16 -18.82 -9.06
C GLU A 30 5.95 -18.98 -7.75
N MET A 31 6.38 -17.85 -7.16
CA MET A 31 7.09 -17.82 -5.89
C MET A 31 6.16 -17.81 -4.66
N GLY A 32 4.85 -17.92 -4.85
CA GLY A 32 3.87 -17.93 -3.76
C GLY A 32 3.50 -16.55 -3.21
N ILE A 33 3.94 -15.46 -3.85
CA ILE A 33 3.54 -14.11 -3.48
C ILE A 33 2.11 -13.88 -3.95
N ASN A 34 1.25 -13.47 -3.03
CA ASN A 34 -0.19 -13.29 -3.30
C ASN A 34 -0.73 -11.89 -2.96
N LEU A 35 0.11 -10.97 -2.46
CA LEU A 35 -0.29 -9.59 -2.15
C LEU A 35 0.41 -8.62 -3.10
N ILE A 36 -0.37 -7.75 -3.71
CA ILE A 36 0.13 -6.62 -4.54
C ILE A 36 -0.32 -5.32 -3.90
N ASP A 37 0.64 -4.45 -3.58
CA ASP A 37 0.37 -3.08 -3.14
C ASP A 37 0.55 -2.09 -4.28
N THR A 38 -0.42 -1.19 -4.44
CA THR A 38 -0.41 -0.12 -5.42
C THR A 38 -1.08 1.15 -4.89
N ALA A 39 -1.24 2.17 -5.72
CA ALA A 39 -1.99 3.38 -5.42
C ALA A 39 -2.32 4.17 -6.70
N PRO A 40 -3.39 4.98 -6.71
CA PRO A 40 -3.64 5.96 -7.77
C PRO A 40 -2.47 6.92 -7.98
N ALA A 41 -1.74 7.24 -6.91
CA ALA A 41 -0.54 8.07 -6.94
C ALA A 41 0.67 7.41 -7.65
N TYR A 42 0.60 6.13 -7.99
CA TYR A 42 1.68 5.43 -8.70
C TYR A 42 1.49 5.43 -10.23
N GLY A 43 0.84 6.45 -10.76
CA GLY A 43 0.64 6.64 -12.20
C GLY A 43 -0.18 5.51 -12.83
N GLU A 44 0.36 4.83 -13.83
CA GLU A 44 -0.33 3.75 -14.54
C GLU A 44 -0.27 2.37 -13.85
N SER A 45 0.26 2.30 -12.62
CA SER A 45 0.50 1.02 -11.92
C SER A 45 -0.77 0.18 -11.79
N GLU A 46 -1.86 0.76 -11.30
CA GLU A 46 -3.15 0.05 -11.16
C GLU A 46 -3.64 -0.53 -12.49
N LYS A 47 -3.56 0.26 -13.57
CA LYS A 47 -4.00 -0.16 -14.90
C LYS A 47 -3.17 -1.32 -15.46
N LYS A 48 -1.84 -1.28 -15.24
CA LYS A 48 -0.95 -2.36 -15.65
C LYS A 48 -1.18 -3.63 -14.84
N ILE A 49 -1.37 -3.49 -13.53
CA ILE A 49 -1.69 -4.60 -12.62
C ILE A 49 -3.03 -5.22 -13.02
N GLY A 50 -4.10 -4.43 -13.15
CA GLY A 50 -5.43 -4.93 -13.51
C GLY A 50 -5.42 -5.74 -14.83
N LYS A 51 -4.67 -5.30 -15.84
CA LYS A 51 -4.48 -6.06 -17.07
C LYS A 51 -3.70 -7.36 -16.85
N ALA A 52 -2.64 -7.32 -16.04
CA ALA A 52 -1.78 -8.47 -15.82
C ALA A 52 -2.49 -9.60 -15.06
N ILE A 53 -3.32 -9.27 -14.08
CA ILE A 53 -4.03 -10.24 -13.23
C ILE A 53 -5.46 -10.55 -13.68
N SER A 54 -5.90 -10.04 -14.82
CA SER A 54 -7.30 -10.15 -15.28
C SER A 54 -7.86 -11.58 -15.29
N LYS A 55 -7.01 -12.58 -15.54
CA LYS A 55 -7.38 -13.99 -15.52
C LYS A 55 -7.15 -14.70 -14.18
N THR A 56 -6.44 -14.06 -13.26
CA THR A 56 -6.02 -14.63 -11.97
C THR A 56 -6.36 -13.70 -10.78
N ARG A 57 -7.31 -12.77 -10.98
CA ARG A 57 -7.70 -11.78 -9.96
C ARG A 57 -7.98 -12.39 -8.58
N ASN A 58 -8.62 -13.54 -8.57
CA ASN A 58 -9.00 -14.26 -7.35
C ASN A 58 -7.82 -14.87 -6.57
N LYS A 59 -6.64 -14.95 -7.17
CA LYS A 59 -5.41 -15.41 -6.49
C LYS A 59 -4.69 -14.28 -5.76
N TRP A 60 -5.09 -13.03 -5.97
CA TRP A 60 -4.38 -11.87 -5.48
C TRP A 60 -5.17 -11.10 -4.43
N ILE A 61 -4.48 -10.72 -3.37
CA ILE A 61 -4.90 -9.70 -2.43
C ILE A 61 -4.39 -8.37 -2.95
N ILE A 62 -5.28 -7.47 -3.33
CA ILE A 62 -4.92 -6.14 -3.84
C ILE A 62 -5.08 -5.10 -2.75
N SER A 63 -3.97 -4.48 -2.38
CA SER A 63 -3.92 -3.29 -1.56
C SER A 63 -3.79 -2.06 -2.44
N THR A 64 -4.70 -1.11 -2.33
CA THR A 64 -4.57 0.21 -2.95
C THR A 64 -4.97 1.32 -1.98
N LYS A 65 -4.85 2.55 -2.43
CA LYS A 65 -4.95 3.70 -1.55
C LYS A 65 -5.90 4.76 -2.11
N ALA A 66 -6.43 5.62 -1.23
CA ALA A 66 -7.26 6.77 -1.58
C ALA A 66 -6.73 8.05 -0.93
N GLY A 67 -7.06 9.19 -1.50
CA GLY A 67 -6.73 10.52 -0.99
C GLY A 67 -5.54 11.18 -1.68
N GLU A 68 -4.58 10.44 -2.23
CA GLU A 68 -3.49 11.00 -3.03
C GLU A 68 -3.72 10.80 -4.53
N LYS A 69 -3.48 11.86 -5.30
CA LYS A 69 -3.48 11.87 -6.75
C LYS A 69 -2.12 12.37 -7.26
N TYR A 70 -1.63 11.77 -8.33
CA TYR A 70 -0.38 12.19 -8.96
C TYR A 70 -0.63 12.53 -10.42
N GLU A 71 -0.51 13.81 -10.74
CA GLU A 71 -0.68 14.34 -12.08
C GLU A 71 0.36 15.44 -12.35
N ASN A 72 0.81 15.55 -13.57
CA ASN A 72 1.81 16.56 -13.97
C ASN A 72 3.03 16.60 -13.05
N GLU A 73 3.52 15.39 -12.66
CA GLU A 73 4.68 15.20 -11.77
C GLU A 73 4.52 15.77 -10.35
N ARG A 74 3.30 16.04 -9.92
CA ARG A 74 2.97 16.54 -8.58
C ARG A 74 1.95 15.69 -7.89
N SER A 75 2.15 15.48 -6.58
CA SER A 75 1.14 14.90 -5.70
C SER A 75 0.19 15.99 -5.20
N SER A 76 -1.09 15.70 -5.21
CA SER A 76 -2.14 16.46 -4.53
C SER A 76 -2.95 15.54 -3.65
N PHE A 77 -3.52 16.07 -2.58
CA PHE A 77 -4.29 15.30 -1.61
C PHE A 77 -5.70 15.87 -1.50
N ASP A 78 -6.68 14.98 -1.52
CA ASP A 78 -8.09 15.31 -1.31
C ASP A 78 -8.74 14.22 -0.44
N PHE A 79 -8.90 14.55 0.83
CA PHE A 79 -9.50 13.70 1.85
C PHE A 79 -10.99 14.00 2.09
N SER A 80 -11.59 14.82 1.24
CA SER A 80 -13.04 15.02 1.23
C SER A 80 -13.77 13.74 0.80
N LYS A 81 -15.05 13.64 1.15
CA LYS A 81 -15.90 12.53 0.71
C LYS A 81 -15.81 12.33 -0.81
N THR A 82 -15.92 13.40 -1.59
CA THR A 82 -15.87 13.35 -3.06
C THR A 82 -14.50 12.87 -3.56
N GLY A 83 -13.42 13.38 -2.99
CA GLY A 83 -12.05 13.00 -3.35
C GLY A 83 -11.76 11.51 -3.13
N VAL A 84 -12.18 10.99 -1.98
CA VAL A 84 -12.04 9.56 -1.64
C VAL A 84 -12.89 8.69 -2.58
N TRP A 85 -14.15 9.02 -2.83
CA TRP A 85 -15.01 8.30 -3.77
C TRP A 85 -14.44 8.29 -5.19
N ASN A 86 -13.99 9.42 -5.70
CA ASN A 86 -13.36 9.51 -7.02
C ASN A 86 -12.09 8.63 -7.12
N SER A 87 -11.31 8.59 -6.05
CA SER A 87 -10.13 7.72 -5.96
C SER A 87 -10.51 6.25 -6.09
N VAL A 88 -11.51 5.80 -5.33
CA VAL A 88 -11.96 4.41 -5.31
C VAL A 88 -12.57 3.98 -6.64
N HIS A 89 -13.46 4.77 -7.22
CA HIS A 89 -14.05 4.46 -8.53
C HIS A 89 -12.98 4.34 -9.62
N ARG A 90 -11.98 5.22 -9.59
CA ARG A 90 -10.85 5.15 -10.52
C ARG A 90 -10.02 3.86 -10.30
N SER A 91 -9.75 3.51 -9.05
CA SER A 91 -9.00 2.28 -8.71
C SER A 91 -9.73 1.02 -9.16
N LEU A 92 -11.04 0.90 -8.89
CA LEU A 92 -11.87 -0.23 -9.35
C LEU A 92 -11.81 -0.38 -10.87
N LYS A 93 -11.97 0.75 -11.59
CA LYS A 93 -11.87 0.78 -13.06
C LYS A 93 -10.49 0.37 -13.56
N ASN A 94 -9.43 0.93 -13.00
CA ASN A 94 -8.04 0.66 -13.41
C ASN A 94 -7.63 -0.77 -13.12
N LEU A 95 -7.97 -1.29 -11.95
CA LEU A 95 -7.68 -2.65 -11.52
C LEU A 95 -8.60 -3.68 -12.17
N ASN A 96 -9.62 -3.24 -12.91
CA ASN A 96 -10.62 -4.09 -13.55
C ASN A 96 -11.24 -5.10 -12.56
N THR A 97 -11.74 -4.59 -11.44
CA THR A 97 -12.32 -5.38 -10.34
C THR A 97 -13.52 -4.67 -9.75
N GLU A 98 -14.48 -5.42 -9.24
CA GLU A 98 -15.66 -4.87 -8.55
C GLU A 98 -15.39 -4.59 -7.07
N THR A 99 -14.34 -5.21 -6.50
CA THR A 99 -14.01 -5.09 -5.08
C THR A 99 -12.50 -5.02 -4.88
N ILE A 100 -12.08 -4.12 -3.99
CA ILE A 100 -10.70 -3.97 -3.50
C ILE A 100 -10.55 -4.82 -2.23
N ASP A 101 -9.46 -5.59 -2.11
CA ASP A 101 -9.27 -6.42 -0.90
C ASP A 101 -8.85 -5.58 0.31
N ILE A 102 -7.94 -4.59 0.10
CA ILE A 102 -7.48 -3.67 1.15
C ILE A 102 -7.44 -2.26 0.58
N LEU A 103 -8.23 -1.35 1.15
CA LEU A 103 -8.28 0.06 0.80
C LEU A 103 -7.75 0.92 1.94
N LEU A 104 -6.67 1.64 1.71
CA LEU A 104 -6.01 2.46 2.73
C LEU A 104 -6.14 3.95 2.43
N ILE A 105 -6.29 4.79 3.44
CA ILE A 105 -6.01 6.23 3.31
C ILE A 105 -4.52 6.40 3.04
N HIS A 106 -4.16 7.14 1.99
CA HIS A 106 -2.77 7.48 1.67
C HIS A 106 -2.39 8.78 2.34
N SER A 107 -1.83 8.70 3.54
CA SER A 107 -1.48 9.88 4.33
C SER A 107 -0.47 10.78 3.63
N ASN A 108 -0.61 12.08 3.85
CA ASN A 108 0.37 13.11 3.47
C ASN A 108 1.40 13.40 4.58
N GLY A 109 1.32 12.68 5.72
CA GLY A 109 2.13 12.88 6.92
C GLY A 109 1.36 13.49 8.09
N ASN A 110 0.22 14.13 7.84
CA ASN A 110 -0.63 14.73 8.88
C ASN A 110 -1.72 13.73 9.30
N ASP A 111 -1.30 12.57 9.82
CA ASP A 111 -2.19 11.44 10.10
C ASP A 111 -3.39 11.84 10.99
N LEU A 112 -3.15 12.56 12.07
CA LEU A 112 -4.19 12.94 13.03
C LEU A 112 -5.20 13.94 12.44
N ASP A 113 -4.75 14.89 11.63
CA ASP A 113 -5.64 15.85 10.97
C ASP A 113 -6.54 15.13 9.96
N ILE A 114 -6.00 14.18 9.20
CA ILE A 114 -6.79 13.38 8.27
C ILE A 114 -7.86 12.58 9.02
N ILE A 115 -7.50 11.96 10.14
CA ILE A 115 -8.43 11.12 10.92
C ILE A 115 -9.52 11.98 11.58
N ASN A 116 -9.16 13.13 12.16
CA ASN A 116 -10.05 13.89 13.02
C ASN A 116 -10.79 15.04 12.32
N GLN A 117 -10.29 15.53 11.16
CA GLN A 117 -10.76 16.77 10.54
C GLN A 117 -11.19 16.60 9.07
N SER A 118 -11.16 15.36 8.53
CA SER A 118 -11.60 15.10 7.16
C SER A 118 -12.71 14.04 7.10
N ASP A 119 -13.35 13.92 5.94
CA ASP A 119 -14.40 12.91 5.70
C ASP A 119 -13.82 11.52 5.36
N ALA A 120 -12.49 11.35 5.32
CA ALA A 120 -11.86 10.17 4.76
C ALA A 120 -12.24 8.88 5.51
N VAL A 121 -12.22 8.90 6.84
CA VAL A 121 -12.52 7.71 7.66
C VAL A 121 -13.98 7.28 7.49
N GLU A 122 -14.92 8.21 7.62
CA GLU A 122 -16.34 7.91 7.46
C GLU A 122 -16.64 7.42 6.04
N THR A 123 -15.97 8.01 5.04
CA THR A 123 -16.12 7.61 3.64
C THR A 123 -15.58 6.19 3.41
N LEU A 124 -14.44 5.82 4.00
CA LEU A 124 -13.94 4.44 3.90
C LEU A 124 -14.92 3.44 4.52
N ILE A 125 -15.49 3.77 5.68
CA ILE A 125 -16.49 2.92 6.35
C ILE A 125 -17.72 2.74 5.45
N GLU A 126 -18.18 3.81 4.79
CA GLU A 126 -19.29 3.74 3.82
C GLU A 126 -18.95 2.84 2.63
N ILE A 127 -17.73 2.98 2.06
CA ILE A 127 -17.24 2.18 0.94
C ILE A 127 -17.21 0.69 1.30
N LYS A 128 -16.72 0.36 2.50
CA LYS A 128 -16.72 -1.02 3.01
C LYS A 128 -18.15 -1.56 3.17
N LYS A 129 -19.04 -0.79 3.76
CA LYS A 129 -20.48 -1.17 3.89
C LYS A 129 -21.16 -1.45 2.56
N ARG A 130 -20.75 -0.76 1.49
CA ARG A 130 -21.23 -0.99 0.12
C ARG A 130 -20.56 -2.17 -0.59
N GLY A 131 -19.61 -2.86 0.04
CA GLY A 131 -18.91 -4.02 -0.52
C GLY A 131 -17.84 -3.67 -1.57
N LEU A 132 -17.49 -2.40 -1.75
CA LEU A 132 -16.47 -1.96 -2.72
C LEU A 132 -15.04 -2.15 -2.20
N ALA A 133 -14.87 -2.30 -0.88
CA ALA A 133 -13.66 -2.74 -0.23
C ALA A 133 -13.96 -3.78 0.83
N LYS A 134 -13.14 -4.85 0.92
CA LYS A 134 -13.30 -5.89 1.96
C LYS A 134 -12.73 -5.43 3.29
N ASN A 135 -11.55 -4.82 3.26
CA ASN A 135 -10.84 -4.30 4.42
C ASN A 135 -10.45 -2.85 4.18
N ILE A 136 -10.52 -2.05 5.23
CA ILE A 136 -10.17 -0.63 5.18
C ILE A 136 -9.09 -0.30 6.22
N GLY A 137 -8.43 0.84 6.04
CA GLY A 137 -7.49 1.36 7.02
C GLY A 137 -6.66 2.52 6.53
N MET A 138 -5.43 2.63 7.03
CA MET A 138 -4.58 3.78 6.72
C MET A 138 -3.11 3.39 6.56
N SER A 139 -2.43 4.02 5.63
CA SER A 139 -0.97 4.01 5.49
C SER A 139 -0.40 5.20 6.25
N THR A 140 -0.02 4.98 7.50
CA THR A 140 0.37 6.01 8.47
C THR A 140 1.86 6.37 8.39
N TYR A 141 2.22 7.53 8.95
CA TYR A 141 3.60 7.99 9.06
C TYR A 141 4.10 7.96 10.51
N SER A 142 3.26 8.34 11.47
CA SER A 142 3.65 8.51 12.88
C SER A 142 3.12 7.39 13.77
N PRO A 143 3.75 7.13 14.92
CA PRO A 143 3.21 6.23 15.94
C PRO A 143 1.83 6.65 16.44
N GLU A 144 1.61 7.94 16.63
CA GLU A 144 0.33 8.51 17.06
C GLU A 144 -0.76 8.28 16.01
N GLY A 145 -0.41 8.48 14.72
CA GLY A 145 -1.28 8.19 13.60
C GLY A 145 -1.62 6.70 13.51
N THR A 146 -0.64 5.82 13.73
CA THR A 146 -0.85 4.36 13.77
C THR A 146 -1.80 3.97 14.89
N LEU A 147 -1.65 4.54 16.09
CA LEU A 147 -2.55 4.29 17.22
C LEU A 147 -3.97 4.83 16.95
N ALA A 148 -4.09 6.03 16.43
CA ALA A 148 -5.37 6.62 16.10
C ALA A 148 -6.10 5.82 15.01
N ALA A 149 -5.38 5.44 13.94
CA ALA A 149 -5.93 4.63 12.87
C ALA A 149 -6.40 3.25 13.34
N SER A 150 -5.82 2.68 14.40
CA SER A 150 -6.21 1.36 14.93
C SER A 150 -7.64 1.29 15.48
N VAL A 151 -8.33 2.41 15.61
CA VAL A 151 -9.71 2.47 16.09
C VAL A 151 -10.71 2.06 15.02
N PHE A 152 -10.41 2.36 13.75
CA PHE A 152 -11.34 2.11 12.63
C PHE A 152 -10.80 1.14 11.59
N SER A 153 -9.50 0.79 11.66
CA SER A 153 -8.83 0.02 10.61
C SER A 153 -8.95 -1.49 10.82
N ASP A 154 -9.23 -2.21 9.75
CA ASP A 154 -8.98 -3.65 9.67
C ASP A 154 -7.49 -3.92 9.39
N VAL A 155 -6.83 -3.04 8.60
CA VAL A 155 -5.42 -3.17 8.20
C VAL A 155 -4.72 -1.83 8.30
N ILE A 156 -3.53 -1.84 8.88
CA ILE A 156 -2.65 -0.66 8.96
C ILE A 156 -1.38 -0.94 8.17
N MET A 157 -0.92 0.06 7.40
CA MET A 157 0.39 0.03 6.78
C MET A 157 1.29 1.04 7.49
N ALA A 158 2.31 0.55 8.19
CA ALA A 158 3.24 1.37 8.97
C ALA A 158 4.69 1.20 8.50
N THR A 159 5.57 2.12 8.89
CA THR A 159 7.01 1.99 8.68
C THR A 159 7.63 1.26 9.86
N LEU A 160 8.43 0.23 9.57
CA LEU A 160 9.33 -0.42 10.51
C LEU A 160 10.52 -0.97 9.72
N ASN A 161 11.72 -0.59 10.09
CA ASN A 161 12.96 -1.09 9.52
C ASN A 161 14.13 -0.91 10.49
N LEU A 162 15.34 -1.33 10.08
CA LEU A 162 16.56 -1.26 10.92
C LEU A 162 16.93 0.17 11.36
N GLU A 163 16.59 1.19 10.56
CA GLU A 163 16.90 2.60 10.85
C GLU A 163 15.78 3.31 11.61
N ASP A 164 14.53 2.79 11.51
CA ASP A 164 13.34 3.42 12.12
C ASP A 164 12.43 2.36 12.73
N SER A 165 12.51 2.24 14.04
CA SER A 165 11.67 1.37 14.86
C SER A 165 10.63 2.15 15.69
N SER A 166 10.45 3.43 15.44
CA SER A 166 9.57 4.32 16.22
C SER A 166 8.11 3.83 16.28
N ASN A 167 7.63 3.19 15.21
CA ASN A 167 6.28 2.65 15.15
C ASN A 167 6.08 1.31 15.88
N LEU A 168 7.11 0.64 16.37
CA LEU A 168 6.99 -0.73 16.88
C LEU A 168 5.94 -0.89 17.98
N GLU A 169 5.95 -0.03 18.98
CA GLU A 169 4.98 -0.10 20.09
C GLU A 169 3.55 0.23 19.63
N ALA A 170 3.40 1.14 18.68
CA ALA A 170 2.10 1.45 18.08
C ALA A 170 1.57 0.27 17.26
N ILE A 171 2.44 -0.40 16.49
CA ILE A 171 2.14 -1.62 15.75
C ILE A 171 1.66 -2.72 16.68
N LYS A 172 2.38 -3.00 17.77
CA LYS A 172 1.96 -4.01 18.77
C LYS A 172 0.58 -3.73 19.35
N LYS A 173 0.31 -2.46 19.69
CA LYS A 173 -1.00 -2.06 20.21
C LYS A 173 -2.10 -2.18 19.17
N ALA A 174 -1.82 -1.83 17.91
CA ALA A 174 -2.78 -1.97 16.81
C ALA A 174 -3.08 -3.45 16.54
N HIS A 175 -2.05 -4.31 16.53
CA HIS A 175 -2.22 -5.75 16.37
C HIS A 175 -3.09 -6.35 17.50
N LYS A 176 -2.85 -5.96 18.77
CA LYS A 176 -3.68 -6.41 19.92
C LYS A 176 -5.15 -6.00 19.79
N LYS A 177 -5.46 -4.95 19.03
CA LYS A 177 -6.84 -4.54 18.70
C LYS A 177 -7.44 -5.30 17.50
N GLY A 178 -6.69 -6.23 16.90
CA GLY A 178 -7.14 -7.05 15.78
C GLY A 178 -6.80 -6.50 14.41
N CYS A 179 -6.00 -5.43 14.30
CA CYS A 179 -5.58 -4.92 13.01
C CYS A 179 -4.55 -5.84 12.33
N GLY A 180 -4.73 -6.11 11.04
CA GLY A 180 -3.66 -6.65 10.20
C GLY A 180 -2.56 -5.61 9.99
N ILE A 181 -1.30 -6.04 10.02
CA ILE A 181 -0.15 -5.13 9.88
C ILE A 181 0.60 -5.42 8.59
N LEU A 182 0.65 -4.43 7.72
CA LEU A 182 1.52 -4.38 6.54
C LEU A 182 2.69 -3.43 6.81
N LEU A 183 3.89 -3.81 6.42
CA LEU A 183 5.03 -2.90 6.52
C LEU A 183 5.36 -2.27 5.18
N LYS A 184 5.70 -0.99 5.21
CA LYS A 184 6.33 -0.26 4.11
C LYS A 184 7.75 0.17 4.48
N LYS A 185 8.57 0.49 3.46
CA LYS A 185 9.96 0.95 3.61
C LYS A 185 10.87 -0.01 4.39
N VAL A 186 10.62 -1.29 4.31
CA VAL A 186 11.40 -2.33 5.03
C VAL A 186 12.91 -2.21 4.78
N PHE A 187 13.32 -1.83 3.56
CA PHE A 187 14.73 -1.62 3.20
C PHE A 187 15.17 -0.15 3.29
N SER A 188 14.48 0.69 4.06
CA SER A 188 14.80 2.13 4.18
C SER A 188 14.99 2.82 2.82
N SER A 189 14.14 2.50 1.84
CA SER A 189 14.23 2.96 0.43
C SER A 189 15.49 2.46 -0.31
N GLY A 190 15.97 1.26 0.01
CA GLY A 190 17.11 0.61 -0.65
C GLY A 190 18.47 0.88 0.02
N LYS A 191 18.47 1.38 1.25
CA LYS A 191 19.69 1.68 2.01
C LYS A 191 20.14 0.53 2.92
N CYS A 192 19.25 -0.38 3.29
CA CYS A 192 19.53 -1.49 4.20
C CYS A 192 19.73 -2.80 3.44
N HIS A 193 20.54 -3.71 4.00
CA HIS A 193 20.72 -5.06 3.49
C HIS A 193 19.42 -5.86 3.56
N ILE A 194 19.12 -6.60 2.48
CA ILE A 194 17.83 -7.31 2.32
C ILE A 194 17.63 -8.35 3.42
N LYS A 195 18.58 -9.26 3.60
CA LYS A 195 18.48 -10.35 4.58
C LYS A 195 18.28 -9.85 6.00
N GLU A 196 19.14 -8.95 6.46
CA GLU A 196 19.08 -8.37 7.81
C GLU A 196 17.79 -7.62 8.07
N SER A 197 17.30 -6.89 7.05
CA SER A 197 16.02 -6.16 7.14
C SER A 197 14.83 -7.11 7.27
N LEU A 198 14.81 -8.21 6.51
CA LEU A 198 13.73 -9.21 6.59
C LEU A 198 13.78 -9.97 7.92
N GLU A 199 14.97 -10.39 8.37
CA GLU A 199 15.15 -11.02 9.68
C GLU A 199 14.70 -10.07 10.81
N PHE A 200 15.03 -8.79 10.70
CA PHE A 200 14.59 -7.79 11.68
C PHE A 200 13.08 -7.65 11.75
N VAL A 201 12.39 -7.50 10.62
CA VAL A 201 10.95 -7.27 10.64
C VAL A 201 10.16 -8.52 10.98
N PHE A 202 10.54 -9.69 10.46
CA PHE A 202 9.80 -10.94 10.67
C PHE A 202 10.09 -11.66 12.00
N LYS A 203 11.01 -11.14 12.83
CA LYS A 203 11.11 -11.59 14.24
C LYS A 203 9.93 -11.09 15.10
N HIS A 204 9.15 -10.12 14.60
CA HIS A 204 7.99 -9.57 15.27
C HIS A 204 6.73 -10.27 14.77
N GLU A 205 6.09 -11.04 15.64
CA GLU A 205 4.89 -11.85 15.34
C GLU A 205 3.66 -11.01 14.94
N GLU A 206 3.67 -9.73 15.26
CA GLU A 206 2.62 -8.78 14.88
C GLU A 206 2.59 -8.45 13.39
N ILE A 207 3.67 -8.76 12.66
CA ILE A 207 3.81 -8.40 11.24
C ILE A 207 3.23 -9.49 10.36
N HIS A 208 2.23 -9.13 9.57
CA HIS A 208 1.55 -10.07 8.67
C HIS A 208 2.18 -10.10 7.26
N SER A 209 2.67 -8.97 6.77
CA SER A 209 3.32 -8.88 5.47
C SER A 209 4.21 -7.65 5.34
N ALA A 210 5.24 -7.75 4.49
CA ALA A 210 6.15 -6.68 4.13
C ALA A 210 5.99 -6.32 2.65
N VAL A 211 5.70 -5.06 2.36
CA VAL A 211 5.61 -4.55 0.99
C VAL A 211 7.00 -4.20 0.49
N ILE A 212 7.46 -4.96 -0.49
CA ILE A 212 8.77 -4.82 -1.10
C ILE A 212 8.63 -4.19 -2.49
N GLY A 213 9.29 -3.06 -2.70
CA GLY A 213 9.30 -2.37 -3.99
C GLY A 213 10.48 -2.82 -4.86
N THR A 214 10.23 -3.70 -5.82
CA THR A 214 11.22 -4.07 -6.83
C THR A 214 10.59 -4.26 -8.20
N ILE A 215 11.39 -4.08 -9.27
CA ILE A 215 11.09 -4.45 -10.65
C ILE A 215 12.15 -5.39 -11.21
N ASN A 216 13.15 -5.72 -10.40
CA ASN A 216 14.25 -6.61 -10.76
C ASN A 216 13.89 -8.05 -10.35
N LYS A 217 13.87 -8.96 -11.34
CA LYS A 217 13.55 -10.37 -11.14
C LYS A 217 14.58 -11.10 -10.27
N THR A 218 15.84 -10.67 -10.28
CA THR A 218 16.88 -11.23 -9.42
C THR A 218 16.61 -10.88 -7.97
N HIS A 219 16.37 -9.61 -7.68
CA HIS A 219 16.03 -9.16 -6.32
C HIS A 219 14.71 -9.75 -5.79
N LEU A 220 13.81 -10.18 -6.67
CA LEU A 220 12.59 -10.88 -6.25
C LEU A 220 12.87 -12.32 -5.81
N ARG A 221 13.93 -12.94 -6.34
CA ARG A 221 14.32 -14.32 -6.04
C ARG A 221 15.23 -14.46 -4.83
N GLU A 222 15.93 -13.40 -4.46
CA GLU A 222 16.73 -13.28 -3.24
C GLU A 222 15.86 -13.14 -1.98
#